data_4a7f5c562d6fe1953edbde5ec3fb5569
#
_entry.id   4a7f5c562d6fe1953edbde5ec3fb5569
#
_cell.length_a   1.000
_cell.length_b   1.000
_cell.length_c   1.000
_cell.angle_alpha   90.00
_cell.angle_beta   90.00
_cell.angle_gamma   90.00
#
_symmetry.space_group_name_H-M   'P 1'
#
loop_
_entity.id
_entity.type
_entity.pdbx_description
1 polymer ?
#
loop_
_entity_poly.entity_id
_entity_poly.type
_entity_poly.pdbx_seq_one_letter_code
_entity_poly.pdbx_strand_id
1 'polypeptide(L)'
;MTTQKMQQPQIDLSSTTPLLSPDGNRVFAQGFILQKLSKFIAGSSEDAIIPIPVFYDIETNKVLIEMLPKEFRQEFQDKYDEQDPSK
;
A
#
# COMPACT_ATOMS: atom_id res chain seq x y z
N MET A 1 34.93 -4.11 -0.14
CA MET A 1 34.28 -4.19 -0.23
C MET A 1 33.48 -4.41 -0.34
N THR A 2 33.21 -4.55 -0.17
CA THR A 2 32.36 -4.80 -0.38
C THR A 2 31.49 -4.67 -0.41
N THR A 3 31.04 -4.63 -0.49
CA THR A 3 30.17 -4.47 -0.72
C THR A 3 29.31 -4.67 -0.66
N GLN A 4 28.75 -4.70 -0.53
CA GLN A 4 27.83 -4.81 -0.54
C GLN A 4 27.03 -4.74 -0.63
N LYS A 5 26.99 -4.85 -0.67
CA LYS A 5 26.27 -4.70 -1.01
C LYS A 5 25.16 -4.85 -0.89
N MET A 6 24.78 -4.26 -1.18
CA MET A 6 23.54 -4.40 -1.13
C MET A 6 23.18 -5.68 -1.26
N GLN A 7 22.67 -6.19 -0.78
CA GLN A 7 22.37 -7.44 -0.75
C GLN A 7 21.17 -7.83 -1.43
N GLN A 8 20.77 -7.12 -2.44
CA GLN A 8 19.65 -7.53 -3.22
C GLN A 8 19.98 -8.78 -3.94
N PRO A 9 19.08 -9.75 -4.02
CA PRO A 9 19.34 -10.94 -4.82
C PRO A 9 19.44 -10.57 -6.28
N GLN A 10 20.10 -11.41 -7.02
CA GLN A 10 20.15 -11.27 -8.45
C GLN A 10 18.80 -11.67 -9.01
N ILE A 11 18.05 -10.71 -9.49
CA ILE A 11 16.72 -10.97 -10.01
C ILE A 11 16.71 -10.78 -11.52
N ASP A 12 16.25 -11.79 -12.23
CA ASP A 12 16.07 -11.70 -13.65
C ASP A 12 14.69 -11.14 -13.91
N LEU A 13 14.62 -9.88 -14.31
CA LEU A 13 13.34 -9.23 -14.50
C LEU A 13 12.50 -9.88 -15.58
N SER A 14 13.12 -10.58 -16.52
CA SER A 14 12.35 -11.26 -17.54
C SER A 14 11.58 -12.46 -16.99
N SER A 15 11.91 -12.87 -15.76
CA SER A 15 11.19 -13.96 -15.10
C SER A 15 10.00 -13.47 -14.29
N THR A 16 9.79 -12.17 -14.25
CA THR A 16 8.71 -11.60 -13.45
C THR A 16 7.51 -11.30 -14.33
N THR A 17 6.37 -11.10 -13.69
CA THR A 17 5.18 -10.68 -14.41
C THR A 17 4.71 -9.36 -13.81
N PRO A 18 4.05 -8.52 -14.62
CA PRO A 18 3.60 -7.24 -14.09
C PRO A 18 2.44 -7.42 -13.12
N LEU A 19 2.43 -6.57 -12.10
CA LEU A 19 1.30 -6.47 -11.20
C LEU A 19 0.47 -5.31 -11.71
N LEU A 20 -0.78 -5.55 -12.03
CA LEU A 20 -1.64 -4.54 -12.62
C LEU A 20 -2.69 -4.11 -11.62
N SER A 21 -3.08 -2.85 -11.72
CA SER A 21 -4.22 -2.37 -10.97
C SER A 21 -5.49 -2.97 -11.56
N PRO A 22 -6.63 -2.88 -10.88
CA PRO A 22 -7.89 -3.33 -11.46
C PRO A 22 -8.24 -2.66 -12.78
N ASP A 23 -7.67 -1.47 -13.01
CA ASP A 23 -7.91 -0.74 -14.25
C ASP A 23 -6.86 -1.03 -15.31
N GLY A 24 -5.96 -1.95 -15.03
CA GLY A 24 -4.98 -2.39 -16.01
C GLY A 24 -3.71 -1.56 -16.07
N ASN A 25 -3.50 -0.66 -15.12
CA ASN A 25 -2.33 0.20 -15.14
C ASN A 25 -1.18 -0.44 -14.40
N ARG A 26 0.03 -0.11 -14.81
CA ARG A 26 1.23 -0.77 -14.32
C ARG A 26 2.08 0.09 -13.39
N VAL A 27 1.87 1.39 -13.37
CA VAL A 27 2.76 2.29 -12.65
C VAL A 27 2.08 2.74 -11.36
N PHE A 28 2.80 2.62 -10.27
CA PHE A 28 2.27 2.94 -8.94
C PHE A 28 3.21 3.91 -8.26
N ALA A 29 2.64 4.72 -7.39
CA ALA A 29 3.41 5.56 -6.50
C ALA A 29 3.19 5.07 -5.07
N GLN A 30 4.08 5.46 -4.19
CA GLN A 30 3.95 5.09 -2.78
C GLN A 30 3.42 6.27 -2.00
N GLY A 31 2.46 5.99 -1.14
CA GLY A 31 1.94 6.97 -0.20
C GLY A 31 1.80 6.33 1.15
N PHE A 32 1.09 7.00 2.04
CA PHE A 32 0.90 6.49 3.39
C PHE A 32 -0.53 6.72 3.83
N ILE A 33 -1.10 5.70 4.49
CA ILE A 33 -2.29 5.89 5.28
C ILE A 33 -1.81 6.23 6.68
N LEU A 34 -2.44 7.22 7.31
CA LEU A 34 -2.06 7.59 8.66
C LEU A 34 -3.13 7.10 9.62
N GLN A 35 -2.72 6.31 10.60
CA GLN A 35 -3.60 5.81 11.62
C GLN A 35 -3.25 6.45 12.95
N LYS A 36 -4.24 6.70 13.76
CA LYS A 36 -4.02 7.32 15.07
C LYS A 36 -4.24 6.28 16.15
N LEU A 37 -3.26 6.13 17.01
CA LEU A 37 -3.37 5.27 18.18
C LEU A 37 -3.56 6.14 19.39
N SER A 38 -4.65 5.90 20.13
CA SER A 38 -4.98 6.70 21.29
C SER A 38 -3.84 6.66 22.31
N LYS A 39 -3.61 7.80 22.95
CA LYS A 39 -2.57 7.88 23.97
C LYS A 39 -2.83 6.91 25.12
N PHE A 40 -4.08 6.59 25.37
CA PHE A 40 -4.42 5.66 26.44
C PHE A 40 -3.95 4.24 26.10
N ILE A 41 -3.98 3.89 24.82
CA ILE A 41 -3.51 2.57 24.38
C ILE A 41 -2.01 2.60 24.20
N ALA A 42 -1.48 3.70 23.67
CA ALA A 42 -0.05 3.82 23.41
C ALA A 42 0.75 3.97 24.69
N GLY A 43 0.12 4.34 25.79
CA GLY A 43 0.83 4.52 27.04
C GLY A 43 1.73 5.74 27.06
N SER A 44 1.33 6.80 26.35
CA SER A 44 2.14 8.00 26.25
C SER A 44 1.27 9.22 26.57
N SER A 45 1.88 10.38 26.53
CA SER A 45 1.16 11.61 26.83
C SER A 45 0.38 12.15 25.64
N GLU A 46 0.64 11.63 24.44
CA GLU A 46 -0.01 12.10 23.23
C GLU A 46 -0.41 10.92 22.38
N ASP A 47 -1.40 11.14 21.52
CA ASP A 47 -1.78 10.13 20.52
C ASP A 47 -0.61 9.89 19.59
N ALA A 48 -0.44 8.65 19.16
CA ALA A 48 0.60 8.29 18.22
C ALA A 48 0.02 8.24 16.81
N ILE A 49 0.80 8.71 15.84
CA ILE A 49 0.42 8.62 14.44
C ILE A 49 1.28 7.53 13.82
N ILE A 50 0.62 6.59 13.20
CA ILE A 50 1.30 5.42 12.62
C ILE A 50 1.14 5.49 11.11
N PRO A 51 2.24 5.69 10.38
CA PRO A 51 2.16 5.68 8.91
C PRO A 51 2.22 4.25 8.39
N ILE A 52 1.34 3.93 7.48
CA ILE A 52 1.29 2.61 6.85
C ILE A 52 1.56 2.82 5.38
N PRO A 53 2.67 2.28 4.85
CA PRO A 53 2.97 2.50 3.44
C PRO A 53 1.99 1.76 2.55
N VAL A 54 1.57 2.42 1.49
CA VAL A 54 0.66 1.84 0.51
C VAL A 54 1.14 2.22 -0.87
N PHE A 55 0.69 1.47 -1.86
CA PHE A 55 0.94 1.80 -3.26
C PHE A 55 -0.38 2.14 -3.91
N TYR A 56 -0.38 3.13 -4.77
CA TYR A 56 -1.59 3.52 -5.46
C TYR A 56 -1.31 3.73 -6.95
N ASP A 57 -2.34 3.46 -7.75
CA ASP A 57 -2.31 3.63 -9.19
C ASP A 57 -2.21 5.13 -9.50
N ILE A 58 -1.17 5.53 -10.23
CA ILE A 58 -0.96 6.96 -10.46
C ILE A 58 -2.03 7.56 -11.39
N GLU A 59 -2.77 6.72 -12.12
CA GLU A 59 -3.79 7.21 -13.02
C GLU A 59 -5.14 7.39 -12.35
N THR A 60 -5.47 6.53 -11.40
CA THR A 60 -6.76 6.55 -10.75
C THR A 60 -6.71 7.01 -9.31
N ASN A 61 -5.51 7.02 -8.72
CA ASN A 61 -5.29 7.34 -7.30
C ASN A 61 -5.91 6.31 -6.36
N LYS A 62 -6.27 5.14 -6.88
CA LYS A 62 -6.83 4.10 -6.02
C LYS A 62 -5.69 3.28 -5.44
N VAL A 63 -5.80 2.99 -4.16
CA VAL A 63 -4.83 2.18 -3.45
C VAL A 63 -4.93 0.74 -3.94
N LEU A 64 -3.77 0.11 -4.09
CA LEU A 64 -3.71 -1.29 -4.51
C LEU A 64 -4.03 -2.15 -3.29
N ILE A 65 -5.24 -2.68 -3.27
CA ILE A 65 -5.80 -3.33 -2.09
C ILE A 65 -5.01 -4.55 -1.69
N GLU A 66 -4.55 -5.33 -2.67
CA GLU A 66 -3.84 -6.56 -2.33
C GLU A 66 -2.51 -6.33 -1.62
N MET A 67 -1.99 -5.10 -1.67
CA MET A 67 -0.76 -4.76 -0.97
C MET A 67 -1.02 -4.13 0.39
N LEU A 68 -2.29 -3.96 0.76
CA LEU A 68 -2.63 -3.43 2.07
C LEU A 68 -2.53 -4.50 3.14
N PRO A 69 -2.24 -4.10 4.39
CA PRO A 69 -2.45 -5.04 5.49
C PRO A 69 -3.90 -5.51 5.48
N LYS A 70 -4.09 -6.76 5.84
CA LYS A 70 -5.42 -7.37 5.72
C LYS A 70 -6.47 -6.63 6.52
N GLU A 71 -6.06 -5.93 7.60
CA GLU A 71 -6.99 -5.20 8.45
C GLU A 71 -7.70 -4.08 7.71
N PHE A 72 -7.11 -3.59 6.62
CA PHE A 72 -7.67 -2.45 5.91
C PHE A 72 -8.27 -2.83 4.56
N ARG A 73 -8.13 -4.07 4.13
CA ARG A 73 -8.56 -4.45 2.79
C ARG A 73 -10.05 -4.31 2.58
N GLN A 74 -10.84 -4.76 3.56
CA GLN A 74 -12.28 -4.73 3.41
C GLN A 74 -12.80 -3.30 3.38
N GLU A 75 -12.23 -2.44 4.21
CA GLU A 75 -12.64 -1.04 4.26
C GLU A 75 -12.45 -0.37 2.90
N PHE A 76 -11.30 -0.57 2.28
CA PHE A 76 -11.02 0.04 0.99
C PHE A 76 -11.82 -0.62 -0.13
N GLN A 77 -12.03 -1.92 -0.03
CA GLN A 77 -12.85 -2.60 -1.03
C GLN A 77 -14.27 -2.07 -1.02
N ASP A 78 -14.83 -1.89 0.17
CA ASP A 78 -16.18 -1.36 0.30
C ASP A 78 -16.27 0.05 -0.25
N LYS A 79 -15.26 0.88 0.04
CA LYS A 79 -15.24 2.24 -0.43
C LYS A 79 -15.21 2.30 -1.96
N TYR A 80 -14.38 1.48 -2.58
CA TYR A 80 -14.28 1.49 -4.03
C TYR A 80 -15.52 0.91 -4.68
N ASP A 81 -16.13 -0.09 -4.06
CA ASP A 81 -17.37 -0.66 -4.57
C ASP A 81 -18.49 0.36 -4.56
N GLU A 82 -18.54 1.19 -3.50
CA GLU A 82 -19.55 2.24 -3.43
C GLU A 82 -19.38 3.27 -4.52
N GLN A 83 -18.14 3.49 -4.96
CA GLN A 83 -17.86 4.51 -5.96
C GLN A 83 -18.04 4.01 -7.38
N ASP A 84 -18.28 2.72 -7.56
CA ASP A 84 -18.41 2.13 -8.88
C ASP A 84 -19.89 2.13 -9.26
N PRO A 85 -20.29 2.99 -10.19
CA PRO A 85 -21.70 3.09 -10.53
C PRO A 85 -22.26 1.85 -11.20
N SER A 86 -21.40 0.95 -11.66
CA SER A 86 -21.87 -0.28 -12.29
C SER A 86 -22.23 -1.36 -11.27
N LYS A 87 -22.00 -1.08 -10.00
CA LYS A 87 -22.30 -2.06 -8.96
C LYS A 87 -23.66 -1.84 -8.28
#